data_40c4fc9b4ddbaaf9913028f564ad9a15
#
_entry.id   40c4fc9b4ddbaaf9913028f564ad9a15
#
_cell.length_a   1.000
_cell.length_b   1.000
_cell.length_c   1.000
_cell.angle_alpha   90.00
_cell.angle_beta   90.00
_cell.angle_gamma   90.00
#
_symmetry.space_group_name_H-M   'P 1'
#
loop_
_entity.id
_entity.type
_entity.pdbx_description
1 polymer ?
#
loop_
_entity_poly.entity_id
_entity_poly.type
_entity_poly.pdbx_seq_one_letter_code
_entity_poly.pdbx_strand_id
1 'polypeptide(L)'
;MRPTRFIAALALALLLAALSPIAARQARANGKSLLVIVAASARVKDVSTSALRRIFQGLPTEYESGKRFIPLNHATGTPGRVQFDRAVLGLEPTQVGAFWIDRRIRDESPPPRTIPSPELALRIVASLPGAITYVYPEMLNGTVHPVTVEGKSAGQPGYLLK
;
A
#
# COMPACT_ATOMS: atom_id res chain seq x y z
N MET A 1 -31.70 -39.28 34.99
CA MET A 1 -30.95 -37.99 34.88
C MET A 1 -29.99 -38.09 33.70
N ARG A 2 -30.15 -37.26 32.68
CA ARG A 2 -29.46 -37.40 31.37
C ARG A 2 -28.23 -36.46 31.29
N PRO A 3 -26.98 -36.95 31.23
CA PRO A 3 -25.78 -36.12 31.19
C PRO A 3 -25.37 -35.59 29.77
N THR A 4 -26.21 -35.78 28.75
CA THR A 4 -25.83 -35.51 27.34
C THR A 4 -25.92 -34.03 26.91
N ARG A 5 -26.49 -33.14 27.72
CA ARG A 5 -26.66 -31.73 27.37
C ARG A 5 -25.42 -30.84 27.63
N PHE A 6 -24.51 -31.25 28.52
CA PHE A 6 -23.31 -30.47 28.88
C PHE A 6 -22.15 -30.67 27.91
N ILE A 7 -22.08 -31.83 27.24
CA ILE A 7 -20.96 -32.12 26.29
C ILE A 7 -21.13 -31.32 25.00
N ALA A 8 -22.37 -31.11 24.53
CA ALA A 8 -22.65 -30.34 23.31
C ALA A 8 -22.34 -28.84 23.46
N ALA A 9 -22.55 -28.26 24.64
CA ALA A 9 -22.26 -26.86 24.93
C ALA A 9 -20.74 -26.58 24.98
N LEU A 10 -19.94 -27.52 25.48
CA LEU A 10 -18.50 -27.39 25.57
C LEU A 10 -17.80 -27.50 24.21
N ALA A 11 -18.30 -28.33 23.31
CA ALA A 11 -17.79 -28.48 21.96
C ALA A 11 -18.03 -27.24 21.08
N LEU A 12 -19.20 -26.59 21.27
CA LEU A 12 -19.52 -25.35 20.52
C LEU A 12 -18.67 -24.16 20.98
N ALA A 13 -18.33 -24.07 22.26
CA ALA A 13 -17.49 -23.02 22.81
C ALA A 13 -16.01 -23.13 22.33
N LEU A 14 -15.52 -24.36 22.16
CA LEU A 14 -14.17 -24.61 21.64
C LEU A 14 -14.05 -24.31 20.13
N LEU A 15 -15.13 -24.47 19.36
CA LEU A 15 -15.13 -24.15 17.93
C LEU A 15 -15.12 -22.63 17.67
N LEU A 16 -15.76 -21.83 18.54
CA LEU A 16 -15.74 -20.35 18.43
C LEU A 16 -14.40 -19.73 18.82
N ALA A 17 -13.63 -20.39 19.70
CA ALA A 17 -12.32 -19.90 20.13
C ALA A 17 -11.22 -20.04 19.05
N ALA A 18 -11.39 -20.96 18.09
CA ALA A 18 -10.42 -21.21 17.03
C ALA A 18 -10.47 -20.20 15.87
N LEU A 19 -11.55 -19.40 15.75
CA LEU A 19 -11.74 -18.40 14.69
C LEU A 19 -11.11 -17.03 15.01
N SER A 20 -10.66 -16.81 16.24
CA SER A 20 -10.21 -15.51 16.73
C SER A 20 -8.85 -15.02 16.26
N PRO A 21 -7.80 -15.85 16.05
CA PRO A 21 -6.47 -15.31 15.73
C PRO A 21 -6.32 -14.83 14.29
N ILE A 22 -7.06 -15.40 13.35
CA ILE A 22 -6.97 -15.01 11.93
C ILE A 22 -7.69 -13.69 11.69
N ALA A 23 -8.88 -13.52 12.25
CA ALA A 23 -9.65 -12.28 12.18
C ALA A 23 -8.92 -11.11 12.89
N ALA A 24 -8.29 -11.37 14.03
CA ALA A 24 -7.50 -10.39 14.76
C ALA A 24 -6.20 -9.99 14.00
N ARG A 25 -5.61 -10.90 13.24
CA ARG A 25 -4.44 -10.62 12.41
C ARG A 25 -4.79 -9.81 11.17
N GLN A 26 -5.96 -10.08 10.55
CA GLN A 26 -6.50 -9.27 9.45
C GLN A 26 -6.95 -7.89 9.92
N ALA A 27 -7.59 -7.76 11.08
CA ALA A 27 -7.96 -6.48 11.65
C ALA A 27 -6.74 -5.60 12.00
N ARG A 28 -5.62 -6.20 12.44
CA ARG A 28 -4.36 -5.50 12.67
C ARG A 28 -3.66 -5.06 11.38
N ALA A 29 -3.81 -5.80 10.28
CA ALA A 29 -3.31 -5.39 8.96
C ALA A 29 -4.13 -4.22 8.37
N ASN A 30 -5.43 -4.16 8.64
CA ASN A 30 -6.32 -3.09 8.17
C ASN A 30 -6.18 -1.75 8.94
N GLY A 31 -5.40 -1.71 10.02
CA GLY A 31 -5.20 -0.50 10.84
C GLY A 31 -3.83 0.16 10.70
N LYS A 32 -2.92 -0.38 9.89
CA LYS A 32 -1.58 0.19 9.71
C LYS A 32 -1.56 1.15 8.53
N SER A 33 -1.19 2.40 8.79
CA SER A 33 -0.98 3.38 7.73
C SER A 33 0.23 2.99 6.87
N LEU A 34 0.09 3.11 5.55
CA LEU A 34 1.23 3.01 4.64
C LEU A 34 2.01 4.33 4.61
N LEU A 35 3.30 4.24 4.45
CA LEU A 35 4.20 5.37 4.25
C LEU A 35 4.59 5.44 2.77
N VAL A 36 4.45 6.59 2.15
CA VAL A 36 5.08 6.86 0.85
C VAL A 36 6.54 7.18 1.10
N ILE A 37 7.44 6.51 0.40
CA ILE A 37 8.88 6.62 0.61
C ILE A 37 9.65 6.96 -0.67
N VAL A 38 10.76 7.68 -0.49
CA VAL A 38 11.76 8.00 -1.51
C VAL A 38 13.16 7.73 -0.95
N ALA A 39 14.20 7.80 -1.80
CA ALA A 39 15.58 7.67 -1.35
C ALA A 39 15.92 8.68 -0.26
N ALA A 40 16.76 8.31 0.71
CA ALA A 40 17.21 9.23 1.77
C ALA A 40 17.90 10.49 1.23
N SER A 41 18.53 10.40 0.06
CA SER A 41 19.17 11.52 -0.64
C SER A 41 18.21 12.43 -1.41
N ALA A 42 16.95 12.02 -1.59
CA ALA A 42 15.95 12.79 -2.32
C ALA A 42 15.51 14.03 -1.51
N ARG A 43 15.31 15.16 -2.18
CA ARG A 43 14.87 16.41 -1.54
C ARG A 43 13.37 16.55 -1.40
N VAL A 44 12.63 15.54 -1.84
CA VAL A 44 11.16 15.50 -1.77
C VAL A 44 10.71 15.34 -0.32
N LYS A 45 9.94 16.27 0.20
CA LYS A 45 9.42 16.22 1.58
C LYS A 45 7.92 15.99 1.64
N ASP A 46 7.20 16.42 0.60
CA ASP A 46 5.75 16.33 0.51
C ASP A 46 5.31 15.98 -0.92
N VAL A 47 4.17 15.33 -1.04
CA VAL A 47 3.50 15.05 -2.30
C VAL A 47 2.00 15.27 -2.14
N SER A 48 1.37 15.97 -3.09
CA SER A 48 -0.09 16.11 -3.05
C SER A 48 -0.77 14.79 -3.45
N THR A 49 -2.01 14.60 -2.98
CA THR A 49 -2.83 13.42 -3.36
C THR A 49 -3.01 13.34 -4.88
N SER A 50 -3.19 14.48 -5.53
CA SER A 50 -3.32 14.56 -6.99
C SER A 50 -2.03 14.16 -7.71
N ALA A 51 -0.87 14.62 -7.24
CA ALA A 51 0.42 14.23 -7.78
C ALA A 51 0.68 12.73 -7.56
N LEU A 52 0.43 12.22 -6.35
CA LEU A 52 0.58 10.80 -6.03
C LEU A 52 -0.29 9.92 -6.94
N ARG A 53 -1.54 10.32 -7.17
CA ARG A 53 -2.45 9.64 -8.11
C ARG A 53 -1.89 9.65 -9.53
N ARG A 54 -1.45 10.79 -10.05
CA ARG A 54 -0.84 10.90 -11.39
C ARG A 54 0.39 10.01 -11.55
N ILE A 55 1.29 10.02 -10.56
CA ILE A 55 2.49 9.19 -10.53
C ILE A 55 2.12 7.71 -10.69
N PHE A 56 1.19 7.23 -9.86
CA PHE A 56 0.80 5.81 -9.87
C PHE A 56 -0.21 5.45 -10.96
N GLN A 57 -0.72 6.42 -11.71
CA GLN A 57 -1.40 6.23 -12.98
C GLN A 57 -0.42 6.19 -14.17
N GLY A 58 0.89 6.23 -13.94
CA GLY A 58 1.90 6.22 -14.98
C GLY A 58 2.06 7.55 -15.73
N LEU A 59 1.41 8.63 -15.26
CA LEU A 59 1.51 9.94 -15.88
C LEU A 59 2.82 10.63 -15.48
N PRO A 60 3.55 11.23 -16.43
CA PRO A 60 4.79 11.95 -16.13
C PRO A 60 4.55 13.04 -15.08
N THR A 61 5.28 12.94 -13.97
CA THR A 61 5.20 13.89 -12.86
C THR A 61 6.61 14.15 -12.36
N GLU A 62 7.01 15.41 -12.31
CA GLU A 62 8.35 15.82 -11.88
C GLU A 62 8.39 16.07 -10.37
N TYR A 63 9.52 15.72 -9.73
CA TYR A 63 9.81 16.08 -8.35
C TYR A 63 10.86 17.19 -8.26
N GLU A 64 11.59 17.41 -9.33
CA GLU A 64 12.59 18.48 -9.53
C GLU A 64 12.64 18.76 -11.03
N SER A 65 13.05 19.98 -11.44
CA SER A 65 13.10 20.38 -12.84
C SER A 65 13.80 19.33 -13.72
N GLY A 66 13.06 18.80 -14.69
CA GLY A 66 13.51 17.75 -15.60
C GLY A 66 13.68 16.35 -15.00
N LYS A 67 13.39 16.17 -13.69
CA LYS A 67 13.50 14.88 -13.01
C LYS A 67 12.13 14.33 -12.65
N ARG A 68 11.80 13.16 -13.16
CA ARG A 68 10.49 12.53 -13.01
C ARG A 68 10.51 11.46 -11.93
N PHE A 69 9.37 11.31 -11.26
CA PHE A 69 9.13 10.17 -10.41
C PHE A 69 9.09 8.86 -11.22
N ILE A 70 9.60 7.79 -10.61
CA ILE A 70 9.61 6.43 -11.11
C ILE A 70 8.79 5.58 -10.12
N PRO A 71 7.47 5.39 -10.34
CA PRO A 71 6.65 4.64 -9.43
C PRO A 71 6.97 3.14 -9.46
N LEU A 72 7.16 2.56 -8.29
CA LEU A 72 7.30 1.13 -8.08
C LEU A 72 6.09 0.62 -7.30
N ASN A 73 5.44 -0.38 -7.84
CA ASN A 73 4.23 -0.93 -7.25
C ASN A 73 4.46 -2.35 -6.70
N HIS A 74 3.65 -2.77 -5.75
CA HIS A 74 3.69 -4.14 -5.23
C HIS A 74 2.81 -5.08 -6.06
N ALA A 75 2.96 -6.39 -5.86
CA ALA A 75 2.16 -7.40 -6.53
C ALA A 75 0.66 -7.16 -6.24
N THR A 76 -0.16 -7.32 -7.28
CA THR A 76 -1.62 -7.19 -7.19
C THR A 76 -2.17 -8.15 -6.13
N GLY A 77 -3.12 -7.69 -5.33
CA GLY A 77 -3.74 -8.49 -4.27
C GLY A 77 -2.98 -8.53 -2.94
N THR A 78 -1.75 -7.99 -2.87
CA THR A 78 -1.09 -7.84 -1.56
C THR A 78 -1.82 -6.79 -0.70
N PRO A 79 -1.88 -6.95 0.63
CA PRO A 79 -2.64 -6.05 1.50
C PRO A 79 -2.27 -4.58 1.32
N GLY A 80 -0.98 -4.25 1.28
CA GLY A 80 -0.52 -2.88 1.06
C GLY A 80 -0.90 -2.33 -0.31
N ARG A 81 -0.88 -3.19 -1.36
CA ARG A 81 -1.31 -2.80 -2.70
C ARG A 81 -2.82 -2.49 -2.75
N VAL A 82 -3.64 -3.34 -2.14
CA VAL A 82 -5.09 -3.14 -2.07
C VAL A 82 -5.43 -1.85 -1.32
N GLN A 83 -4.78 -1.63 -0.18
CA GLN A 83 -4.96 -0.41 0.62
C GLN A 83 -4.57 0.84 -0.18
N PHE A 84 -3.42 0.80 -0.87
CA PHE A 84 -2.93 1.90 -1.68
C PHE A 84 -3.86 2.19 -2.87
N ASP A 85 -4.25 1.18 -3.63
CA ASP A 85 -5.11 1.35 -4.80
C ASP A 85 -6.47 1.95 -4.42
N ARG A 86 -7.06 1.53 -3.31
CA ARG A 86 -8.29 2.12 -2.78
C ARG A 86 -8.11 3.59 -2.40
N ALA A 87 -7.07 3.89 -1.63
CA ALA A 87 -6.86 5.23 -1.08
C ALA A 87 -6.45 6.24 -2.16
N VAL A 88 -5.54 5.86 -3.07
CA VAL A 88 -4.94 6.77 -4.04
C VAL A 88 -5.66 6.72 -5.39
N LEU A 89 -5.92 5.54 -5.90
CA LEU A 89 -6.54 5.37 -7.24
C LEU A 89 -8.06 5.30 -7.18
N GLY A 90 -8.64 5.00 -6.02
CA GLY A 90 -10.09 4.77 -5.87
C GLY A 90 -10.53 3.45 -6.51
N LEU A 91 -9.64 2.45 -6.59
CA LEU A 91 -9.89 1.19 -7.26
C LEU A 91 -10.00 0.03 -6.27
N GLU A 92 -11.04 -0.77 -6.44
CA GLU A 92 -11.15 -2.08 -5.79
C GLU A 92 -10.28 -3.12 -6.51
N PRO A 93 -9.82 -4.21 -5.82
CA PRO A 93 -8.97 -5.22 -6.43
C PRO A 93 -9.51 -5.82 -7.73
N THR A 94 -10.82 -5.96 -7.85
CA THR A 94 -11.51 -6.49 -9.03
C THR A 94 -11.51 -5.52 -10.21
N GLN A 95 -11.30 -4.22 -9.97
CA GLN A 95 -11.31 -3.16 -10.98
C GLN A 95 -9.92 -2.88 -11.57
N VAL A 96 -8.85 -3.21 -10.83
CA VAL A 96 -7.47 -2.87 -11.21
C VAL A 96 -7.09 -3.43 -12.59
N GLY A 97 -7.46 -4.69 -12.88
CA GLY A 97 -7.17 -5.31 -14.17
C GLY A 97 -7.87 -4.60 -15.33
N ALA A 98 -9.17 -4.36 -15.20
CA ALA A 98 -9.97 -3.67 -16.20
C ALA A 98 -9.48 -2.23 -16.44
N PHE A 99 -9.11 -1.51 -15.36
CA PHE A 99 -8.56 -0.16 -15.44
C PHE A 99 -7.29 -0.10 -16.33
N TRP A 100 -6.34 -1.02 -16.14
CA TRP A 100 -5.10 -1.03 -16.93
C TRP A 100 -5.29 -1.54 -18.36
N ILE A 101 -6.24 -2.46 -18.60
CA ILE A 101 -6.62 -2.91 -19.94
C ILE A 101 -7.20 -1.75 -20.74
N ASP A 102 -8.14 -1.01 -20.15
CA ASP A 102 -8.79 0.14 -20.77
C ASP A 102 -7.78 1.23 -21.16
N ARG A 103 -6.83 1.55 -20.27
CA ARG A 103 -5.74 2.49 -20.56
C ARG A 103 -4.83 2.02 -21.69
N ARG A 104 -4.53 0.74 -21.76
CA ARG A 104 -3.73 0.16 -22.85
C ARG A 104 -4.45 0.25 -24.18
N ILE A 105 -5.76 0.01 -24.22
CA ILE A 105 -6.56 0.13 -25.44
C ILE A 105 -6.57 1.57 -25.95
N ARG A 106 -6.51 2.55 -25.07
CA ARG A 106 -6.44 3.99 -25.42
C ARG A 106 -5.04 4.50 -25.70
N ASP A 107 -4.04 3.61 -25.76
CA ASP A 107 -2.63 3.95 -25.96
C ASP A 107 -2.08 4.94 -24.92
N GLU A 108 -2.59 4.84 -23.67
CA GLU A 108 -2.14 5.63 -22.54
C GLU A 108 -0.91 4.99 -21.86
N SER A 109 -0.35 5.71 -20.89
CA SER A 109 0.85 5.27 -20.14
C SER A 109 0.69 3.87 -19.54
N PRO A 110 1.74 3.03 -19.58
CA PRO A 110 1.71 1.70 -18.99
C PRO A 110 1.63 1.77 -17.45
N PRO A 111 1.20 0.68 -16.80
CA PRO A 111 1.19 0.60 -15.35
C PRO A 111 2.60 0.75 -14.76
N PRO A 112 2.72 1.27 -13.53
CA PRO A 112 3.95 1.25 -12.77
C PRO A 112 4.55 -0.15 -12.67
N ARG A 113 5.89 -0.22 -12.70
CA ARG A 113 6.59 -1.51 -12.59
C ARG A 113 6.23 -2.21 -11.28
N THR A 114 5.78 -3.44 -11.38
CA THR A 114 5.53 -4.30 -10.22
C THR A 114 6.82 -4.91 -9.69
N ILE A 115 7.06 -4.79 -8.40
CA ILE A 115 8.20 -5.35 -7.69
C ILE A 115 7.70 -6.52 -6.82
N PRO A 116 8.37 -7.69 -6.86
CA PRO A 116 7.87 -8.90 -6.21
C PRO A 116 7.90 -8.86 -4.67
N SER A 117 8.80 -8.07 -4.07
CA SER A 117 8.84 -7.96 -2.61
C SER A 117 9.09 -6.52 -2.16
N PRO A 118 8.56 -6.13 -0.98
CA PRO A 118 8.80 -4.80 -0.40
C PRO A 118 10.28 -4.54 -0.11
N GLU A 119 11.06 -5.54 0.29
CA GLU A 119 12.50 -5.43 0.56
C GLU A 119 13.28 -5.08 -0.72
N LEU A 120 12.90 -5.67 -1.84
CA LEU A 120 13.48 -5.32 -3.13
C LEU A 120 13.09 -3.90 -3.54
N ALA A 121 11.83 -3.50 -3.32
CA ALA A 121 11.37 -2.14 -3.57
C ALA A 121 12.18 -1.11 -2.77
N LEU A 122 12.43 -1.37 -1.48
CA LEU A 122 13.30 -0.53 -0.62
C LEU A 122 14.71 -0.36 -1.22
N ARG A 123 15.35 -1.46 -1.64
CA ARG A 123 16.70 -1.40 -2.25
C ARG A 123 16.70 -0.58 -3.53
N ILE A 124 15.69 -0.74 -4.38
CA ILE A 124 15.60 0.02 -5.63
C ILE A 124 15.39 1.50 -5.32
N VAL A 125 14.46 1.83 -4.40
CA VAL A 125 14.22 3.23 -4.01
C VAL A 125 15.47 3.87 -3.44
N ALA A 126 16.23 3.17 -2.61
CA ALA A 126 17.45 3.67 -2.00
C ALA A 126 18.55 4.02 -3.05
N SER A 127 18.59 3.28 -4.16
CA SER A 127 19.65 3.40 -5.17
C SER A 127 19.24 4.19 -6.42
N LEU A 128 17.93 4.39 -6.65
CA LEU A 128 17.43 5.02 -7.86
C LEU A 128 16.78 6.38 -7.54
N PRO A 129 17.44 7.50 -7.87
CA PRO A 129 16.85 8.82 -7.71
C PRO A 129 15.51 8.94 -8.45
N GLY A 130 14.50 9.49 -7.76
CA GLY A 130 13.15 9.61 -8.29
C GLY A 130 12.27 8.39 -8.08
N ALA A 131 12.82 7.24 -7.70
CA ALA A 131 11.98 6.09 -7.36
C ALA A 131 11.11 6.40 -6.14
N ILE A 132 9.82 6.03 -6.24
CA ILE A 132 8.81 6.24 -5.21
C ILE A 132 7.99 4.97 -5.06
N THR A 133 7.73 4.57 -3.82
CA THR A 133 6.87 3.43 -3.47
C THR A 133 6.19 3.68 -2.12
N TYR A 134 5.52 2.68 -1.61
CA TYR A 134 4.87 2.73 -0.29
C TYR A 134 5.15 1.46 0.48
N VAL A 135 5.33 1.58 1.80
CA VAL A 135 5.63 0.45 2.69
C VAL A 135 4.94 0.63 4.04
N TYR A 136 4.85 -0.41 4.83
CA TYR A 136 4.44 -0.31 6.22
C TYR A 136 5.59 0.26 7.08
N PRO A 137 5.27 0.98 8.19
CA PRO A 137 6.27 1.66 9.04
C PRO A 137 7.39 0.76 9.54
N GLU A 138 7.10 -0.51 9.84
CA GLU A 138 8.08 -1.48 10.32
C GLU A 138 9.18 -1.85 9.31
N MET A 139 9.01 -1.46 8.05
CA MET A 139 9.98 -1.71 6.99
C MET A 139 10.94 -0.54 6.76
N LEU A 140 10.72 0.60 7.41
CA LEU A 140 11.62 1.75 7.28
C LEU A 140 13.03 1.41 7.74
N ASN A 141 14.01 1.92 6.99
CA ASN A 141 15.42 1.90 7.33
C ASN A 141 16.08 3.22 6.94
N GLY A 142 17.34 3.42 7.33
CA GLY A 142 18.06 4.67 7.10
C GLY A 142 18.40 4.99 5.64
N THR A 143 18.09 4.11 4.68
CA THR A 143 18.38 4.31 3.25
C THR A 143 17.27 5.02 2.49
N VAL A 144 16.09 5.11 3.09
CA VAL A 144 14.90 5.76 2.56
C VAL A 144 14.29 6.68 3.62
N HIS A 145 13.50 7.66 3.19
CA HIS A 145 12.71 8.46 4.12
C HIS A 145 11.25 8.57 3.66
N PRO A 146 10.30 8.67 4.61
CA PRO A 146 8.91 8.91 4.30
C PRO A 146 8.71 10.36 3.86
N VAL A 147 7.83 10.56 2.88
CA VAL A 147 7.31 11.87 2.52
C VAL A 147 5.91 12.06 3.09
N THR A 148 5.55 13.31 3.40
CA THR A 148 4.18 13.64 3.78
C THR A 148 3.26 13.58 2.56
N VAL A 149 1.96 13.38 2.81
CA VAL A 149 0.93 13.50 1.78
C VAL A 149 -0.03 14.61 2.21
N GLU A 150 -0.13 15.67 1.42
CA GLU A 150 -0.87 16.90 1.78
C GLU A 150 -0.39 17.49 3.12
N GLY A 151 0.93 17.49 3.35
CA GLY A 151 1.53 17.96 4.59
C GLY A 151 1.28 17.06 5.81
N LYS A 152 0.66 15.90 5.65
CA LYS A 152 0.32 14.97 6.74
C LYS A 152 1.23 13.75 6.75
N SER A 153 1.68 13.36 7.92
CA SER A 153 2.41 12.11 8.15
C SER A 153 1.47 10.97 8.54
N ALA A 154 1.93 9.74 8.38
CA ALA A 154 1.20 8.56 8.86
C ALA A 154 0.86 8.68 10.36
N GLY A 155 -0.36 8.28 10.71
CA GLY A 155 -0.89 8.41 12.07
C GLY A 155 -1.59 9.74 12.37
N GLN A 156 -1.40 10.78 11.57
CA GLN A 156 -2.11 12.04 11.76
C GLN A 156 -3.58 11.95 11.30
N PRO A 157 -4.49 12.71 11.93
CA PRO A 157 -5.88 12.81 11.46
C PRO A 157 -5.96 13.28 10.01
N GLY A 158 -6.75 12.56 9.19
CA GLY A 158 -6.91 12.90 7.77
C GLY A 158 -5.74 12.47 6.87
N TYR A 159 -4.78 11.68 7.36
CA TYR A 159 -3.79 11.03 6.49
C TYR A 159 -4.48 10.07 5.51
N LEU A 160 -4.06 10.10 4.24
CA LEU A 160 -4.75 9.39 3.14
C LEU A 160 -4.63 7.86 3.24
N LEU A 161 -3.46 7.34 3.59
CA LEU A 161 -3.10 5.93 3.51
C LEU A 161 -3.26 5.19 4.86
N LYS A 162 -4.48 5.21 5.41
CA LYS A 162 -4.82 4.54 6.68
C LYS A 162 -5.20 3.08 6.47
#